data_385d01cf7b6fce92a87121903bce1c5d
#
_entry.id   385d01cf7b6fce92a87121903bce1c5d
#
_cell.length_a   1.000
_cell.length_b   1.000
_cell.length_c   1.000
_cell.angle_alpha   90.00
_cell.angle_beta   90.00
_cell.angle_gamma   90.00
#
_symmetry.space_group_name_H-M   'P 1'
#
loop_
_entity.id
_entity.type
_entity.pdbx_description
1 polymer ?
#
loop_
_entity_poly.entity_id
_entity_poly.type
_entity_poly.pdbx_seq_one_letter_code
_entity_poly.pdbx_strand_id
1 'polypeptide(L)'
;MFFNIKLFENMITSTQKRLQNGDIMIKHIVNKIVAKGCAVILAAVTVGTTAFAGISLSGTEDFASIFGLNVVYGAPADTSSASSVDENGWPVAPEIVSGSAILIDADTGAILYDKDSHAISYPASTTKILTGLLTIENCSMDEIVTFSKEAANSVTWEDAQLGSKAGEEMTVEQVMYGMLLHSANEMAYALAEHVSGSLSAFTEMMNERAKELGALNTHFTNASGLHDLNHYTTAYDMAMIARGCYNNPKFVDIDSTYTTYTIPPTNKTTTARTFKHRHLMLKGRQYEYEYCKGGKTGFTDEAGCTLVTFAEKDDMRLICVCFKSDTNQRFIDTRNLFDWGFANFKKITTSGGDLSSLLTSDSYYDSRVFNQYNLDLNLNAATLTLPKDMSVGDVKIDLDNNYNPTSNNGIYTAKLNFTAKNNVVGMAALRISTPADLAASSNLP
;
A
#
# COMPACT_ATOMS: atom_id res chain seq x y z
N MET A 1 -14.74 15.29 38.20
CA MET A 1 -15.41 16.26 37.35
C MET A 1 -16.87 15.82 37.22
N PHE A 2 -17.80 16.40 37.97
CA PHE A 2 -19.21 16.00 37.96
C PHE A 2 -19.88 16.59 36.72
N PHE A 3 -20.19 15.75 35.77
CA PHE A 3 -20.98 16.14 34.60
C PHE A 3 -22.45 16.32 35.04
N ASN A 4 -23.04 17.50 34.77
CA ASN A 4 -24.40 17.80 35.21
C ASN A 4 -25.40 17.11 34.26
N ILE A 5 -25.80 15.88 34.61
CA ILE A 5 -26.75 15.04 33.87
C ILE A 5 -28.06 15.79 33.56
N LYS A 6 -28.49 16.67 34.47
CA LYS A 6 -29.70 17.46 34.31
C LYS A 6 -29.63 18.52 33.18
N LEU A 7 -28.40 19.01 32.87
CA LEU A 7 -28.17 19.93 31.75
C LEU A 7 -28.29 19.19 30.40
N PHE A 8 -27.82 17.93 30.36
CA PHE A 8 -27.89 17.09 29.19
C PHE A 8 -29.32 16.62 28.89
N GLU A 9 -30.07 16.23 29.90
CA GLU A 9 -31.50 15.87 29.76
C GLU A 9 -32.35 17.06 29.28
N ASN A 10 -32.08 18.27 29.78
CA ASN A 10 -32.77 19.48 29.33
C ASN A 10 -32.44 19.83 27.89
N MET A 11 -31.20 19.59 27.43
CA MET A 11 -30.78 19.80 26.07
C MET A 11 -31.45 18.82 25.10
N ILE A 12 -31.51 17.54 25.45
CA ILE A 12 -32.23 16.50 24.69
C ILE A 12 -33.70 16.84 24.55
N THR A 13 -34.35 17.23 25.67
CA THR A 13 -35.77 17.55 25.69
C THR A 13 -36.10 18.82 24.90
N SER A 14 -35.21 19.82 24.89
CA SER A 14 -35.38 21.04 24.10
C SER A 14 -35.23 20.77 22.59
N THR A 15 -34.30 19.90 22.22
CA THR A 15 -34.05 19.50 20.83
C THR A 15 -35.22 18.66 20.30
N GLN A 16 -35.74 17.72 21.10
CA GLN A 16 -36.92 16.95 20.75
C GLN A 16 -38.19 17.81 20.58
N LYS A 17 -38.36 18.85 21.38
CA LYS A 17 -39.48 19.82 21.22
C LYS A 17 -39.38 20.67 19.97
N ARG A 18 -38.17 21.01 19.52
CA ARG A 18 -37.95 21.75 18.24
C ARG A 18 -38.22 20.89 16.99
N LEU A 19 -38.15 19.55 17.10
CA LEU A 19 -38.34 18.61 16.00
C LEU A 19 -39.80 18.14 15.83
N GLN A 20 -40.77 18.69 16.52
CA GLN A 20 -42.17 18.26 16.43
C GLN A 20 -42.87 18.65 15.10
N ASN A 21 -42.25 19.42 14.19
CA ASN A 21 -42.87 19.93 12.98
C ASN A 21 -42.07 19.65 11.69
N GLY A 22 -41.52 18.50 11.49
CA GLY A 22 -40.95 18.13 10.20
C GLY A 22 -39.85 17.08 10.25
N ASP A 23 -39.98 16.10 9.43
CA ASP A 23 -39.03 15.07 8.96
C ASP A 23 -38.81 13.85 9.86
N ILE A 24 -39.42 12.76 9.44
CA ILE A 24 -39.28 11.40 10.02
C ILE A 24 -37.79 10.92 9.94
N MET A 25 -37.04 11.37 8.94
CA MET A 25 -35.65 10.99 8.75
C MET A 25 -34.73 11.58 9.83
N ILE A 26 -34.93 12.83 10.19
CA ILE A 26 -34.15 13.52 11.24
C ILE A 26 -34.43 12.90 12.60
N LYS A 27 -35.69 12.52 12.88
CA LYS A 27 -36.06 11.78 14.12
C LYS A 27 -35.35 10.45 14.23
N HIS A 28 -35.18 9.72 13.12
CA HIS A 28 -34.50 8.42 13.11
C HIS A 28 -32.99 8.56 13.38
N ILE A 29 -32.36 9.58 12.82
CA ILE A 29 -30.94 9.90 13.02
C ILE A 29 -30.69 10.34 14.47
N VAL A 30 -31.49 11.25 14.99
CA VAL A 30 -31.37 11.74 16.40
C VAL A 30 -31.59 10.58 17.38
N ASN A 31 -32.56 9.72 17.18
CA ASN A 31 -32.78 8.56 18.05
C ASN A 31 -31.63 7.54 18.00
N LYS A 32 -30.99 7.33 16.85
CA LYS A 32 -29.80 6.49 16.74
C LYS A 32 -28.57 7.11 17.45
N ILE A 33 -28.41 8.42 17.38
CA ILE A 33 -27.33 9.16 18.06
C ILE A 33 -27.51 9.13 19.57
N VAL A 34 -28.73 9.38 20.06
CA VAL A 34 -29.05 9.34 21.48
C VAL A 34 -28.90 7.93 22.07
N ALA A 35 -29.34 6.88 21.35
CA ALA A 35 -29.20 5.49 21.80
C ALA A 35 -27.72 5.06 21.88
N LYS A 36 -26.86 5.51 20.93
CA LYS A 36 -25.42 5.23 20.95
C LYS A 36 -24.71 6.04 22.05
N GLY A 37 -25.08 7.30 22.27
CA GLY A 37 -24.51 8.14 23.33
C GLY A 37 -24.83 7.62 24.73
N CYS A 38 -26.05 7.14 24.99
CA CYS A 38 -26.42 6.53 26.26
C CYS A 38 -25.70 5.22 26.52
N ALA A 39 -25.42 4.40 25.50
CA ALA A 39 -24.66 3.15 25.65
C ALA A 39 -23.20 3.41 26.06
N VAL A 40 -22.58 4.46 25.53
CA VAL A 40 -21.20 4.85 25.89
C VAL A 40 -21.11 5.36 27.32
N ILE A 41 -22.11 6.14 27.80
CA ILE A 41 -22.14 6.63 29.17
C ILE A 41 -22.41 5.50 30.19
N LEU A 42 -23.26 4.52 29.85
CA LEU A 42 -23.47 3.34 30.69
C LEU A 42 -22.24 2.43 30.79
N ALA A 43 -21.51 2.27 29.69
CA ALA A 43 -20.27 1.48 29.69
C ALA A 43 -19.14 2.14 30.52
N ALA A 44 -19.07 3.47 30.54
CA ALA A 44 -18.07 4.21 31.32
C ALA A 44 -18.33 4.18 32.84
N VAL A 45 -19.56 3.94 33.25
CA VAL A 45 -19.97 3.90 34.70
C VAL A 45 -19.80 2.50 35.29
N THR A 46 -19.76 1.43 34.46
CA THR A 46 -19.69 0.03 34.96
C THR A 46 -18.29 -0.56 34.99
N VAL A 47 -17.28 0.11 34.36
CA VAL A 47 -15.90 -0.37 34.39
C VAL A 47 -15.05 0.60 35.23
N GLY A 48 -14.81 0.21 36.47
CA GLY A 48 -13.98 0.98 37.41
C GLY A 48 -12.56 1.18 36.95
N THR A 49 -12.17 2.40 36.83
CA THR A 49 -10.87 3.08 37.12
C THR A 49 -9.53 2.50 36.63
N THR A 50 -9.41 1.61 35.67
CA THR A 50 -8.08 1.19 35.16
C THR A 50 -7.98 0.86 33.68
N ALA A 51 -8.65 1.58 32.79
CA ALA A 51 -8.34 1.49 31.35
C ALA A 51 -8.99 2.64 30.55
N PHE A 52 -8.31 3.76 30.49
CA PHE A 52 -8.60 4.79 29.47
C PHE A 52 -7.66 4.68 28.27
N ALA A 53 -7.47 3.47 27.77
CA ALA A 53 -6.82 3.22 26.49
C ALA A 53 -7.75 2.32 25.68
N GLY A 54 -8.33 2.86 24.61
CA GLY A 54 -8.97 2.06 23.58
C GLY A 54 -10.50 2.04 23.54
N ILE A 55 -11.15 3.20 23.45
CA ILE A 55 -12.51 3.26 22.91
C ILE A 55 -12.43 3.92 21.54
N SER A 56 -12.44 3.11 20.49
CA SER A 56 -12.60 3.57 19.13
C SER A 56 -14.06 3.88 18.85
N LEU A 57 -14.37 5.15 18.59
CA LEU A 57 -15.68 5.58 18.07
C LEU A 57 -15.57 5.62 16.54
N SER A 58 -15.91 4.55 15.87
CA SER A 58 -16.02 4.53 14.42
C SER A 58 -17.18 5.39 13.94
N GLY A 59 -16.88 6.45 13.19
CA GLY A 59 -17.83 7.18 12.36
C GLY A 59 -18.33 8.52 12.90
N THR A 60 -17.43 9.45 13.28
CA THR A 60 -17.79 10.87 13.48
C THR A 60 -16.56 11.77 13.30
N GLU A 61 -16.19 12.09 12.06
CA GLU A 61 -15.21 13.15 11.80
C GLU A 61 -15.70 14.54 12.27
N ASP A 62 -17.02 14.69 12.51
CA ASP A 62 -17.61 15.95 12.95
C ASP A 62 -17.79 16.10 14.47
N PHE A 63 -17.64 15.04 15.26
CA PHE A 63 -17.95 15.10 16.69
C PHE A 63 -16.93 15.92 17.51
N ALA A 64 -15.65 15.83 17.17
CA ALA A 64 -14.59 16.57 17.85
C ALA A 64 -14.66 18.08 17.54
N SER A 65 -15.03 18.45 16.32
CA SER A 65 -15.18 19.87 15.91
C SER A 65 -16.41 20.52 16.52
N ILE A 66 -17.49 19.77 16.73
CA ILE A 66 -18.75 20.27 17.36
C ILE A 66 -18.58 20.61 18.86
N PHE A 67 -17.66 19.91 19.54
CA PHE A 67 -17.46 20.06 20.98
C PHE A 67 -16.17 20.77 21.37
N GLY A 68 -15.37 21.26 20.41
CA GLY A 68 -14.12 21.98 20.68
C GLY A 68 -13.08 21.13 21.44
N LEU A 69 -13.12 19.81 21.30
CA LEU A 69 -12.18 18.91 21.92
C LEU A 69 -10.92 18.84 21.06
N ASN A 70 -9.86 19.50 21.50
CA ASN A 70 -8.52 19.27 20.98
C ASN A 70 -8.08 17.85 21.41
N VAL A 71 -8.23 16.88 20.54
CA VAL A 71 -7.61 15.56 20.73
C VAL A 71 -6.11 15.74 20.46
N VAL A 72 -5.34 15.92 21.52
CA VAL A 72 -3.88 15.84 21.44
C VAL A 72 -3.54 14.37 21.25
N TYR A 73 -3.22 13.98 20.03
CA TYR A 73 -2.58 12.69 19.78
C TYR A 73 -1.26 12.68 20.55
N GLY A 74 -1.08 11.69 21.43
CA GLY A 74 0.12 11.57 22.23
C GLY A 74 1.37 11.73 21.35
N ALA A 75 2.35 12.50 21.85
CA ALA A 75 3.64 12.59 21.22
C ALA A 75 4.16 11.17 20.92
N PRO A 76 4.90 10.96 19.83
CA PRO A 76 5.51 9.68 19.57
C PRO A 76 6.27 9.22 20.81
N ALA A 77 6.09 7.97 21.20
CA ALA A 77 6.83 7.40 22.32
C ALA A 77 8.31 7.66 22.06
N ASP A 78 9.00 8.16 23.07
CA ASP A 78 10.43 8.44 23.02
C ASP A 78 11.17 7.11 22.77
N THR A 79 11.56 6.86 21.50
CA THR A 79 12.17 5.61 21.03
C THR A 79 13.65 5.54 21.30
N SER A 80 14.16 6.27 22.31
CA SER A 80 15.56 6.21 22.76
C SER A 80 15.89 4.98 23.61
N SER A 81 15.01 3.95 23.68
CA SER A 81 15.34 2.69 24.31
C SER A 81 16.17 1.81 23.38
N ALA A 82 17.28 1.29 23.87
CA ALA A 82 18.12 0.29 23.21
C ALA A 82 17.23 -0.77 22.54
N SER A 83 17.48 -1.05 21.26
CA SER A 83 16.70 -2.01 20.48
C SER A 83 16.72 -3.36 21.19
N SER A 84 15.56 -3.78 21.72
CA SER A 84 15.40 -5.16 22.15
C SER A 84 15.40 -6.04 20.90
N VAL A 85 16.17 -7.12 20.93
CA VAL A 85 16.15 -8.15 19.89
C VAL A 85 15.43 -9.39 20.42
N ASP A 86 14.81 -10.13 19.52
CA ASP A 86 14.21 -11.43 19.83
C ASP A 86 15.28 -12.50 20.06
N GLU A 87 14.88 -13.72 20.33
CA GLU A 87 15.78 -14.87 20.55
C GLU A 87 16.69 -15.17 19.35
N ASN A 88 16.34 -14.72 18.15
CA ASN A 88 17.12 -14.87 16.92
C ASN A 88 18.04 -13.67 16.65
N GLY A 89 17.98 -12.61 17.47
CA GLY A 89 18.73 -11.37 17.25
C GLY A 89 18.08 -10.44 16.23
N TRP A 90 16.78 -10.63 15.89
CA TRP A 90 16.03 -9.72 15.06
C TRP A 90 15.43 -8.60 15.92
N PRO A 91 15.40 -7.33 15.47
CA PRO A 91 14.80 -6.26 16.25
C PRO A 91 13.33 -6.55 16.59
N VAL A 92 12.95 -6.39 17.86
CA VAL A 92 11.55 -6.57 18.27
C VAL A 92 10.70 -5.46 17.66
N ALA A 93 9.71 -5.87 16.88
CA ALA A 93 8.83 -4.95 16.17
C ALA A 93 7.73 -4.39 17.09
N PRO A 94 7.16 -3.21 16.79
CA PRO A 94 6.01 -2.69 17.49
C PRO A 94 4.78 -3.57 17.26
N GLU A 95 3.90 -3.64 18.26
CA GLU A 95 2.57 -4.22 18.05
C GLU A 95 1.72 -3.30 17.19
N ILE A 96 1.00 -3.90 16.22
CA ILE A 96 0.06 -3.20 15.34
C ILE A 96 -1.32 -3.84 15.35
N VAL A 97 -2.34 -3.03 15.06
CA VAL A 97 -3.75 -3.45 15.07
C VAL A 97 -4.17 -4.03 13.72
N SER A 98 -3.59 -3.59 12.61
CA SER A 98 -3.89 -4.12 11.28
C SER A 98 -3.85 -5.65 11.25
N GLY A 99 -4.86 -6.27 10.61
CA GLY A 99 -5.00 -7.72 10.58
C GLY A 99 -3.94 -8.43 9.74
N SER A 100 -3.40 -7.75 8.72
CA SER A 100 -2.27 -8.21 7.92
C SER A 100 -1.41 -7.01 7.55
N ALA A 101 -0.09 -7.13 7.66
CA ALA A 101 0.82 -6.06 7.30
C ALA A 101 2.22 -6.57 6.93
N ILE A 102 2.93 -5.77 6.13
CA ILE A 102 4.32 -6.01 5.76
C ILE A 102 5.08 -4.68 5.66
N LEU A 103 6.34 -4.68 6.06
CA LEU A 103 7.30 -3.62 5.80
C LEU A 103 8.47 -4.19 5.01
N ILE A 104 8.75 -3.61 3.85
CA ILE A 104 9.88 -4.02 3.01
C ILE A 104 10.79 -2.84 2.67
N ASP A 105 12.05 -3.12 2.38
CA ASP A 105 12.93 -2.18 1.69
C ASP A 105 12.68 -2.27 0.17
N ALA A 106 12.37 -1.16 -0.45
CA ALA A 106 12.01 -1.09 -1.86
C ALA A 106 13.15 -1.47 -2.81
N ASP A 107 14.39 -1.16 -2.43
CA ASP A 107 15.56 -1.39 -3.28
C ASP A 107 16.00 -2.85 -3.20
N THR A 108 16.11 -3.39 -2.00
CA THR A 108 16.64 -4.73 -1.77
C THR A 108 15.57 -5.82 -1.80
N GLY A 109 14.32 -5.48 -1.56
CA GLY A 109 13.23 -6.44 -1.35
C GLY A 109 13.28 -7.13 0.01
N ALA A 110 14.15 -6.68 0.92
CA ALA A 110 14.23 -7.21 2.28
C ALA A 110 12.90 -7.07 3.01
N ILE A 111 12.49 -8.12 3.71
CA ILE A 111 11.29 -8.13 4.55
C ILE A 111 11.72 -7.79 5.96
N LEU A 112 11.37 -6.58 6.41
CA LEU A 112 11.74 -6.10 7.74
C LEU A 112 10.71 -6.52 8.79
N TYR A 113 9.42 -6.50 8.42
CA TYR A 113 8.28 -6.88 9.25
C TYR A 113 7.29 -7.69 8.45
N ASP A 114 6.74 -8.74 9.06
CA ASP A 114 5.69 -9.58 8.50
C ASP A 114 4.66 -9.92 9.59
N LYS A 115 3.40 -9.63 9.30
CA LYS A 115 2.25 -10.09 10.09
C LYS A 115 1.21 -10.63 9.13
N ASP A 116 1.06 -11.93 9.06
CA ASP A 116 0.07 -12.61 8.19
C ASP A 116 0.09 -12.05 6.75
N SER A 117 1.28 -11.68 6.24
CA SER A 117 1.40 -10.94 4.97
C SER A 117 0.95 -11.76 3.76
N HIS A 118 0.93 -13.08 3.86
CA HIS A 118 0.45 -14.00 2.81
C HIS A 118 -1.05 -14.35 2.93
N ALA A 119 -1.76 -13.81 3.94
CA ALA A 119 -3.19 -14.03 4.09
C ALA A 119 -3.98 -13.32 2.98
N ILE A 120 -4.87 -14.08 2.30
CA ILE A 120 -5.76 -13.53 1.27
C ILE A 120 -6.59 -12.39 1.84
N SER A 121 -6.62 -11.29 1.10
CA SER A 121 -7.28 -10.04 1.47
C SER A 121 -7.84 -9.35 0.23
N TYR A 122 -8.82 -8.48 0.42
CA TYR A 122 -9.33 -7.63 -0.64
C TYR A 122 -8.56 -6.31 -0.68
N PRO A 123 -8.00 -5.91 -1.84
CA PRO A 123 -7.15 -4.73 -1.93
C PRO A 123 -7.92 -3.41 -1.83
N ALA A 124 -9.21 -3.41 -2.19
CA ALA A 124 -9.96 -2.18 -2.41
C ALA A 124 -9.20 -1.24 -3.37
N SER A 125 -9.30 0.07 -3.20
CA SER A 125 -8.66 1.05 -4.10
C SER A 125 -7.13 1.04 -4.11
N THR A 126 -6.43 0.21 -3.32
CA THR A 126 -4.97 0.02 -3.50
C THR A 126 -4.66 -0.66 -4.84
N THR A 127 -5.62 -1.34 -5.47
CA THR A 127 -5.58 -1.83 -6.86
C THR A 127 -5.10 -0.78 -7.85
N LYS A 128 -5.48 0.49 -7.65
CA LYS A 128 -5.15 1.61 -8.57
C LYS A 128 -3.64 1.89 -8.69
N ILE A 129 -2.83 1.36 -7.77
CA ILE A 129 -1.37 1.42 -7.88
C ILE A 129 -0.91 0.70 -9.15
N LEU A 130 -1.40 -0.54 -9.37
CA LEU A 130 -1.04 -1.29 -10.58
C LEU A 130 -1.67 -0.70 -11.84
N THR A 131 -2.91 -0.21 -11.76
CA THR A 131 -3.55 0.51 -12.86
C THR A 131 -2.71 1.71 -13.30
N GLY A 132 -2.19 2.48 -12.33
CA GLY A 132 -1.30 3.61 -12.60
C GLY A 132 0.03 3.19 -13.22
N LEU A 133 0.66 2.12 -12.74
CA LEU A 133 1.91 1.61 -13.30
C LEU A 133 1.72 1.18 -14.75
N LEU A 134 0.70 0.38 -15.05
CA LEU A 134 0.41 -0.07 -16.41
C LEU A 134 0.10 1.10 -17.35
N THR A 135 -0.60 2.13 -16.86
CA THR A 135 -0.85 3.33 -17.66
C THR A 135 0.45 4.04 -18.04
N ILE A 136 1.37 4.21 -17.08
CA ILE A 136 2.67 4.88 -17.32
C ILE A 136 3.57 4.04 -18.24
N GLU A 137 3.49 2.72 -18.14
CA GLU A 137 4.29 1.81 -18.96
C GLU A 137 3.82 1.76 -20.43
N ASN A 138 2.56 2.15 -20.73
CA ASN A 138 1.96 1.96 -22.06
C ASN A 138 1.49 3.25 -22.74
N CYS A 139 1.42 4.39 -22.03
CA CYS A 139 0.87 5.63 -22.58
C CYS A 139 1.79 6.82 -22.35
N SER A 140 1.75 7.80 -23.25
CA SER A 140 2.30 9.13 -23.00
C SER A 140 1.32 9.97 -22.18
N MET A 141 1.84 10.82 -21.30
CA MET A 141 1.00 11.61 -20.38
C MET A 141 0.10 12.63 -21.06
N ASP A 142 0.45 13.05 -22.28
CA ASP A 142 -0.28 14.01 -23.11
C ASP A 142 -1.34 13.37 -24.05
N GLU A 143 -1.39 12.04 -24.13
CA GLU A 143 -2.46 11.36 -24.87
C GLU A 143 -3.85 11.72 -24.34
N ILE A 144 -4.84 11.74 -25.23
CA ILE A 144 -6.21 12.09 -24.86
C ILE A 144 -7.03 10.85 -24.56
N VAL A 145 -7.48 10.75 -23.33
CA VAL A 145 -8.45 9.74 -22.87
C VAL A 145 -9.85 10.28 -23.14
N THR A 146 -10.64 9.55 -23.92
CA THR A 146 -12.06 9.81 -24.12
C THR A 146 -12.88 8.83 -23.27
N PHE A 147 -13.67 9.35 -22.34
CA PHE A 147 -14.50 8.53 -21.46
C PHE A 147 -15.62 7.84 -22.24
N SER A 148 -15.65 6.52 -22.23
CA SER A 148 -16.76 5.74 -22.75
C SER A 148 -18.04 5.93 -21.91
N LYS A 149 -19.18 5.43 -22.38
CA LYS A 149 -20.40 5.36 -21.56
C LYS A 149 -20.22 4.38 -20.40
N GLU A 150 -19.51 3.30 -20.65
CA GLU A 150 -19.21 2.24 -19.72
C GLU A 150 -18.34 2.78 -18.57
N ALA A 151 -17.24 3.46 -18.88
CA ALA A 151 -16.37 4.08 -17.87
C ALA A 151 -17.11 5.14 -17.05
N ALA A 152 -17.85 6.06 -17.72
CA ALA A 152 -18.58 7.12 -17.02
C ALA A 152 -19.72 6.61 -16.12
N ASN A 153 -20.30 5.44 -16.43
CA ASN A 153 -21.36 4.80 -15.65
C ASN A 153 -20.88 3.63 -14.78
N SER A 154 -19.58 3.39 -14.69
CA SER A 154 -18.99 2.32 -13.88
C SER A 154 -19.10 2.55 -12.37
N VAL A 155 -19.58 3.71 -11.96
CA VAL A 155 -19.62 4.19 -10.58
C VAL A 155 -21.03 4.59 -10.16
N THR A 156 -21.33 4.41 -8.88
CA THR A 156 -22.51 4.93 -8.23
C THR A 156 -22.21 6.23 -7.49
N TRP A 157 -23.22 6.89 -6.95
CA TRP A 157 -23.02 8.13 -6.17
C TRP A 157 -22.25 7.93 -4.85
N GLU A 158 -22.19 6.69 -4.34
CA GLU A 158 -21.46 6.31 -3.13
C GLU A 158 -19.96 6.10 -3.39
N ASP A 159 -19.60 5.87 -4.65
CA ASP A 159 -18.22 5.58 -5.03
C ASP A 159 -17.34 6.83 -5.09
N ALA A 160 -16.04 6.63 -4.88
CA ALA A 160 -15.07 7.68 -5.12
C ALA A 160 -15.03 8.03 -6.61
N GLN A 161 -15.39 9.27 -6.97
CA GLN A 161 -15.51 9.74 -8.35
C GLN A 161 -15.27 11.26 -8.46
N LEU A 162 -15.01 11.74 -9.66
CA LEU A 162 -14.94 13.17 -10.03
C LEU A 162 -16.04 13.58 -10.99
N GLY A 163 -17.00 12.70 -11.26
CA GLY A 163 -18.19 12.95 -12.08
C GLY A 163 -17.88 13.15 -13.56
N SER A 164 -16.97 12.36 -14.09
CA SER A 164 -16.62 12.35 -15.51
C SER A 164 -17.79 11.87 -16.36
N LYS A 165 -17.94 12.43 -17.56
CA LYS A 165 -19.10 12.20 -18.43
C LYS A 165 -18.71 11.43 -19.69
N ALA A 166 -19.64 10.67 -20.26
CA ALA A 166 -19.44 10.01 -21.55
C ALA A 166 -19.07 11.01 -22.64
N GLY A 167 -18.00 10.72 -23.39
CA GLY A 167 -17.42 11.59 -24.40
C GLY A 167 -16.64 12.78 -23.83
N GLU A 168 -16.34 12.79 -22.53
CA GLU A 168 -15.42 13.76 -21.94
C GLU A 168 -13.99 13.40 -22.30
N GLU A 169 -13.16 14.42 -22.53
CA GLU A 169 -11.78 14.28 -22.95
C GLU A 169 -10.85 14.94 -21.91
N MET A 170 -9.84 14.20 -21.49
CA MET A 170 -8.78 14.65 -20.59
C MET A 170 -7.47 14.01 -21.02
N THR A 171 -6.34 14.63 -20.67
CA THR A 171 -5.04 13.98 -20.86
C THR A 171 -4.88 12.78 -19.91
N VAL A 172 -4.08 11.80 -20.31
CA VAL A 172 -3.68 10.67 -19.42
C VAL A 172 -3.19 11.23 -18.09
N GLU A 173 -2.38 12.27 -18.08
CA GLU A 173 -1.89 12.91 -16.85
C GLU A 173 -3.04 13.37 -15.95
N GLN A 174 -4.03 14.08 -16.48
CA GLN A 174 -5.19 14.57 -15.70
C GLN A 174 -6.00 13.41 -15.09
N VAL A 175 -6.20 12.35 -15.87
CA VAL A 175 -6.94 11.17 -15.43
C VAL A 175 -6.13 10.40 -14.35
N MET A 176 -4.81 10.28 -14.52
CA MET A 176 -3.90 9.70 -13.53
C MET A 176 -3.94 10.43 -12.19
N TYR A 177 -3.87 11.77 -12.20
CA TYR A 177 -4.02 12.57 -10.99
C TYR A 177 -5.37 12.36 -10.30
N GLY A 178 -6.47 12.35 -11.06
CA GLY A 178 -7.79 12.08 -10.50
C GLY A 178 -7.91 10.67 -9.91
N MET A 179 -7.33 9.67 -10.56
CA MET A 179 -7.34 8.28 -10.12
C MET A 179 -6.47 8.06 -8.87
N LEU A 180 -5.23 8.54 -8.86
CA LEU A 180 -4.31 8.28 -7.74
C LEU A 180 -4.63 9.16 -6.53
N LEU A 181 -4.80 10.47 -6.72
CA LEU A 181 -4.97 11.40 -5.62
C LEU A 181 -6.39 11.36 -5.03
N HIS A 182 -7.42 11.40 -5.89
CA HIS A 182 -8.81 11.42 -5.46
C HIS A 182 -9.44 10.03 -5.35
N SER A 183 -8.76 9.02 -5.88
CA SER A 183 -9.26 7.64 -5.96
C SER A 183 -10.46 7.45 -6.90
N ALA A 184 -10.65 8.33 -7.90
CA ALA A 184 -11.79 8.29 -8.80
C ALA A 184 -11.84 6.97 -9.57
N ASN A 185 -12.95 6.22 -9.41
CA ASN A 185 -13.10 4.88 -9.98
C ASN A 185 -13.33 4.93 -11.48
N GLU A 186 -14.18 5.84 -11.96
CA GLU A 186 -14.46 6.01 -13.39
C GLU A 186 -13.19 6.37 -14.19
N MET A 187 -12.24 7.02 -13.55
CA MET A 187 -10.95 7.34 -14.17
C MET A 187 -10.06 6.10 -14.33
N ALA A 188 -10.13 5.16 -13.39
CA ALA A 188 -9.43 3.88 -13.51
C ALA A 188 -10.00 3.03 -14.66
N TYR A 189 -11.32 3.04 -14.84
CA TYR A 189 -11.97 2.36 -15.98
C TYR A 189 -11.61 3.01 -17.31
N ALA A 190 -11.64 4.34 -17.39
CA ALA A 190 -11.28 5.05 -18.62
C ALA A 190 -9.82 4.80 -19.03
N LEU A 191 -8.89 4.76 -18.06
CA LEU A 191 -7.50 4.41 -18.34
C LEU A 191 -7.36 2.95 -18.78
N ALA A 192 -8.08 2.02 -18.15
CA ALA A 192 -8.07 0.63 -18.56
C ALA A 192 -8.51 0.43 -20.03
N GLU A 193 -9.59 1.08 -20.41
CA GLU A 193 -10.07 1.06 -21.80
C GLU A 193 -9.11 1.75 -22.76
N HIS A 194 -8.50 2.87 -22.37
CA HIS A 194 -7.53 3.60 -23.18
C HIS A 194 -6.27 2.79 -23.46
N VAL A 195 -5.73 2.11 -22.42
CA VAL A 195 -4.49 1.33 -22.50
C VAL A 195 -4.67 0.06 -23.36
N SER A 196 -5.77 -0.66 -23.20
CA SER A 196 -5.93 -2.01 -23.74
C SER A 196 -7.16 -2.23 -24.62
N GLY A 197 -7.97 -1.19 -24.82
CA GLY A 197 -9.19 -1.24 -25.63
C GLY A 197 -10.40 -1.84 -24.91
N SER A 198 -10.23 -2.53 -23.78
CA SER A 198 -11.33 -3.07 -22.98
C SER A 198 -10.91 -3.37 -21.56
N LEU A 199 -11.87 -3.38 -20.61
CA LEU A 199 -11.62 -3.76 -19.23
C LEU A 199 -11.12 -5.21 -19.11
N SER A 200 -11.64 -6.14 -19.93
CA SER A 200 -11.18 -7.55 -19.90
C SER A 200 -9.69 -7.67 -20.28
N ALA A 201 -9.29 -7.05 -21.40
CA ALA A 201 -7.89 -7.06 -21.81
C ALA A 201 -6.97 -6.39 -20.76
N PHE A 202 -7.46 -5.33 -20.12
CA PHE A 202 -6.70 -4.66 -19.08
C PHE A 202 -6.52 -5.52 -17.82
N THR A 203 -7.56 -6.24 -17.40
CA THR A 203 -7.45 -7.15 -16.24
C THR A 203 -6.53 -8.33 -16.52
N GLU A 204 -6.46 -8.83 -17.75
CA GLU A 204 -5.47 -9.81 -18.18
C GLU A 204 -4.05 -9.23 -18.04
N MET A 205 -3.79 -8.01 -18.56
CA MET A 205 -2.52 -7.30 -18.38
C MET A 205 -2.18 -7.10 -16.90
N MET A 206 -3.15 -6.73 -16.06
CA MET A 206 -2.94 -6.59 -14.62
C MET A 206 -2.46 -7.89 -13.99
N ASN A 207 -3.11 -9.01 -14.30
CA ASN A 207 -2.78 -10.31 -13.73
C ASN A 207 -1.42 -10.83 -14.21
N GLU A 208 -1.06 -10.60 -15.48
CA GLU A 208 0.26 -10.92 -16.01
C GLU A 208 1.34 -10.06 -15.34
N ARG A 209 1.12 -8.74 -15.28
CA ARG A 209 2.10 -7.83 -14.67
C ARG A 209 2.29 -8.08 -13.19
N ALA A 210 1.22 -8.42 -12.45
CA ALA A 210 1.31 -8.81 -11.05
C ALA A 210 2.23 -10.03 -10.87
N LYS A 211 2.10 -11.06 -11.70
CA LYS A 211 2.97 -12.25 -11.68
C LYS A 211 4.42 -11.90 -11.97
N GLU A 212 4.68 -11.05 -12.98
CA GLU A 212 6.04 -10.58 -13.31
C GLU A 212 6.69 -9.83 -12.14
N LEU A 213 5.90 -9.08 -11.36
CA LEU A 213 6.35 -8.39 -10.17
C LEU A 213 6.53 -9.31 -8.94
N GLY A 214 6.14 -10.59 -9.06
CA GLY A 214 6.24 -11.58 -7.99
C GLY A 214 5.00 -11.70 -7.11
N ALA A 215 3.87 -11.09 -7.50
CA ALA A 215 2.59 -11.19 -6.81
C ALA A 215 1.81 -12.42 -7.30
N LEU A 216 2.10 -13.59 -6.72
CA LEU A 216 1.63 -14.89 -7.22
C LEU A 216 0.27 -15.33 -6.62
N ASN A 217 -0.17 -14.70 -5.52
CA ASN A 217 -1.44 -14.97 -4.84
C ASN A 217 -2.43 -13.82 -5.05
N THR A 218 -2.39 -13.20 -6.23
CA THR A 218 -3.18 -12.02 -6.59
C THR A 218 -4.01 -12.29 -7.83
N HIS A 219 -5.24 -11.83 -7.83
CA HIS A 219 -6.10 -11.85 -9.00
C HIS A 219 -6.95 -10.57 -9.05
N PHE A 220 -6.86 -9.84 -10.14
CA PHE A 220 -7.61 -8.62 -10.40
C PHE A 220 -8.74 -8.89 -11.40
N THR A 221 -9.94 -8.41 -11.10
CA THR A 221 -11.14 -8.49 -11.96
C THR A 221 -11.57 -7.12 -12.48
N ASN A 222 -11.00 -6.03 -11.93
CA ASN A 222 -11.27 -4.67 -12.37
C ASN A 222 -10.09 -3.74 -12.07
N ALA A 223 -10.10 -2.56 -12.68
CA ALA A 223 -9.03 -1.56 -12.57
C ALA A 223 -9.11 -0.66 -11.33
N SER A 224 -10.23 -0.67 -10.60
CA SER A 224 -10.52 0.30 -9.55
C SER A 224 -10.39 -0.25 -8.13
N GLY A 225 -10.58 -1.56 -7.96
CA GLY A 225 -10.64 -2.22 -6.66
C GLY A 225 -12.03 -2.22 -6.03
N LEU A 226 -13.10 -1.97 -6.80
CA LEU A 226 -14.45 -2.25 -6.39
C LEU A 226 -14.58 -3.74 -6.07
N HIS A 227 -15.38 -4.06 -5.07
CA HIS A 227 -15.44 -5.42 -4.53
C HIS A 227 -15.94 -6.45 -5.56
N ASP A 228 -15.23 -7.56 -5.63
CA ASP A 228 -15.61 -8.80 -6.29
C ASP A 228 -14.94 -9.95 -5.52
N LEU A 229 -15.61 -11.07 -5.36
CA LEU A 229 -15.09 -12.22 -4.62
C LEU A 229 -13.79 -12.79 -5.22
N ASN A 230 -13.60 -12.61 -6.51
CA ASN A 230 -12.39 -13.04 -7.25
C ASN A 230 -11.33 -11.93 -7.35
N HIS A 231 -11.57 -10.75 -6.77
CA HIS A 231 -10.63 -9.63 -6.76
C HIS A 231 -9.87 -9.61 -5.44
N TYR A 232 -8.76 -10.33 -5.36
CA TYR A 232 -8.03 -10.54 -4.12
C TYR A 232 -6.51 -10.38 -4.30
N THR A 233 -5.83 -10.19 -3.20
CA THR A 233 -4.36 -10.08 -3.11
C THR A 233 -3.90 -10.53 -1.72
N THR A 234 -2.61 -10.37 -1.43
CA THR A 234 -2.02 -10.46 -0.10
C THR A 234 -1.24 -9.19 0.21
N ALA A 235 -0.91 -8.92 1.46
CA ALA A 235 -0.09 -7.76 1.80
C ALA A 235 1.32 -7.89 1.19
N TYR A 236 1.87 -9.11 1.12
CA TYR A 236 3.13 -9.40 0.44
C TYR A 236 3.05 -9.09 -1.06
N ASP A 237 2.05 -9.62 -1.75
CA ASP A 237 1.90 -9.40 -3.19
C ASP A 237 1.70 -7.92 -3.52
N MET A 238 0.90 -7.22 -2.71
CA MET A 238 0.71 -5.77 -2.88
C MET A 238 1.99 -5.00 -2.62
N ALA A 239 2.85 -5.44 -1.71
CA ALA A 239 4.16 -4.83 -1.49
C ALA A 239 5.09 -5.06 -2.70
N MET A 240 5.04 -6.22 -3.35
CA MET A 240 5.80 -6.47 -4.59
C MET A 240 5.31 -5.59 -5.75
N ILE A 241 4.00 -5.43 -5.91
CA ILE A 241 3.40 -4.50 -6.88
C ILE A 241 3.82 -3.05 -6.56
N ALA A 242 3.70 -2.64 -5.31
CA ALA A 242 4.07 -1.31 -4.84
C ALA A 242 5.58 -1.02 -5.06
N ARG A 243 6.43 -2.03 -4.93
CA ARG A 243 7.87 -1.94 -5.24
C ARG A 243 8.11 -1.62 -6.71
N GLY A 244 7.38 -2.26 -7.62
CA GLY A 244 7.42 -1.93 -9.05
C GLY A 244 7.03 -0.47 -9.30
N CYS A 245 5.97 0.02 -8.64
CA CYS A 245 5.50 1.40 -8.75
C CYS A 245 6.50 2.40 -8.17
N TYR A 246 7.03 2.14 -6.97
CA TYR A 246 7.98 3.05 -6.30
C TYR A 246 9.33 3.13 -7.03
N ASN A 247 9.68 2.15 -7.84
CA ASN A 247 10.86 2.18 -8.72
C ASN A 247 10.61 2.92 -10.04
N ASN A 248 9.38 3.37 -10.31
CA ASN A 248 9.05 4.20 -11.47
C ASN A 248 9.02 5.68 -11.08
N PRO A 249 9.97 6.51 -11.55
CA PRO A 249 10.04 7.92 -11.14
C PRO A 249 8.78 8.73 -11.48
N LYS A 250 8.13 8.42 -12.63
CA LYS A 250 6.91 9.14 -13.05
C LYS A 250 5.73 8.80 -12.14
N PHE A 251 5.64 7.55 -11.67
CA PHE A 251 4.64 7.17 -10.68
C PHE A 251 4.83 7.96 -9.38
N VAL A 252 6.07 7.99 -8.88
CA VAL A 252 6.40 8.70 -7.64
C VAL A 252 6.11 10.19 -7.76
N ASP A 253 6.43 10.81 -8.89
CA ASP A 253 6.19 12.23 -9.16
C ASP A 253 4.69 12.59 -9.01
N ILE A 254 3.80 11.77 -9.58
CA ILE A 254 2.35 11.96 -9.46
C ILE A 254 1.87 11.68 -8.04
N ASP A 255 2.23 10.51 -7.48
CA ASP A 255 1.69 10.01 -6.22
C ASP A 255 2.22 10.75 -4.97
N SER A 256 3.37 11.42 -5.07
CA SER A 256 3.91 12.26 -4.00
C SER A 256 3.30 13.67 -3.92
N THR A 257 2.37 14.00 -4.81
CA THR A 257 1.73 15.32 -4.86
C THR A 257 0.91 15.60 -3.60
N TYR A 258 1.40 16.48 -2.74
CA TYR A 258 0.73 16.89 -1.49
C TYR A 258 -0.07 18.19 -1.64
N THR A 259 0.14 18.94 -2.72
CA THR A 259 -0.60 20.16 -3.02
C THR A 259 -1.95 19.86 -3.65
N THR A 260 -2.73 20.89 -3.86
CA THR A 260 -3.99 20.79 -4.60
C THR A 260 -3.70 20.62 -6.08
N TYR A 261 -4.39 19.67 -6.72
CA TYR A 261 -4.42 19.52 -8.17
C TYR A 261 -5.75 20.00 -8.74
N THR A 262 -5.71 20.60 -9.94
CA THR A 262 -6.93 21.12 -10.61
C THR A 262 -6.97 20.62 -12.04
N ILE A 263 -8.02 19.85 -12.37
CA ILE A 263 -8.39 19.57 -13.76
C ILE A 263 -9.16 20.78 -14.28
N PRO A 264 -8.71 21.43 -15.36
CA PRO A 264 -9.40 22.57 -15.96
C PRO A 264 -10.77 22.16 -16.54
N PRO A 265 -11.61 23.11 -16.96
CA PRO A 265 -12.81 22.81 -17.75
C PRO A 265 -12.46 21.95 -18.96
N THR A 266 -13.39 21.03 -19.30
CA THR A 266 -13.23 20.08 -20.40
C THR A 266 -14.28 20.34 -21.48
N ASN A 267 -14.30 19.54 -22.54
CA ASN A 267 -15.34 19.58 -23.57
C ASN A 267 -16.77 19.26 -23.06
N LYS A 268 -16.91 18.67 -21.84
CA LYS A 268 -18.21 18.29 -21.24
C LYS A 268 -18.51 18.96 -19.92
N THR A 269 -17.54 19.63 -19.31
CA THR A 269 -17.68 20.22 -17.98
C THR A 269 -17.05 21.61 -17.96
N THR A 270 -17.86 22.64 -17.67
CA THR A 270 -17.43 24.04 -17.65
C THR A 270 -16.76 24.46 -16.33
N THR A 271 -16.88 23.62 -15.30
CA THR A 271 -16.31 23.88 -13.97
C THR A 271 -15.03 23.06 -13.79
N ALA A 272 -13.96 23.72 -13.34
CA ALA A 272 -12.73 23.03 -12.96
C ALA A 272 -12.96 22.13 -11.73
N ARG A 273 -12.28 21.00 -11.70
CA ARG A 273 -12.32 20.06 -10.58
C ARG A 273 -11.03 20.16 -9.77
N THR A 274 -11.16 20.58 -8.51
CA THR A 274 -10.02 20.79 -7.62
C THR A 274 -10.07 19.80 -6.46
N PHE A 275 -8.97 19.07 -6.22
CA PHE A 275 -8.91 18.05 -5.19
C PHE A 275 -7.49 17.94 -4.60
N LYS A 276 -7.38 17.24 -3.48
CA LYS A 276 -6.12 16.91 -2.81
C LYS A 276 -5.98 15.40 -2.70
N HIS A 277 -4.75 14.96 -2.54
CA HIS A 277 -4.46 13.56 -2.26
C HIS A 277 -5.19 13.07 -1.00
N ARG A 278 -5.80 11.88 -1.07
CA ARG A 278 -6.51 11.26 0.07
C ARG A 278 -5.59 10.58 1.08
N HIS A 279 -4.31 10.43 0.76
CA HIS A 279 -3.32 9.85 1.67
C HIS A 279 -2.98 10.85 2.79
N LEU A 280 -3.36 10.51 4.03
CA LEU A 280 -3.29 11.45 5.14
C LEU A 280 -1.91 11.57 5.80
N MET A 281 -0.90 10.81 5.35
CA MET A 281 0.48 10.93 5.85
C MET A 281 1.32 11.91 5.03
N LEU A 282 0.81 12.44 3.92
CA LEU A 282 1.50 13.46 3.13
C LEU A 282 1.56 14.80 3.88
N LYS A 283 2.50 15.66 3.46
CA LYS A 283 2.73 16.97 4.05
C LYS A 283 1.45 17.82 4.13
N GLY A 284 1.21 18.43 5.28
CA GLY A 284 0.02 19.25 5.54
C GLY A 284 -1.27 18.47 5.75
N ARG A 285 -1.20 17.14 5.97
CA ARG A 285 -2.34 16.26 6.23
C ARG A 285 -2.37 15.81 7.70
N GLN A 286 -3.48 15.21 8.13
CA GLN A 286 -3.77 14.89 9.54
C GLN A 286 -2.73 13.98 10.21
N TYR A 287 -2.20 13.01 9.49
CA TYR A 287 -1.19 12.05 9.97
C TYR A 287 0.17 12.33 9.35
N GLU A 288 0.49 13.58 9.02
CA GLU A 288 1.74 13.97 8.36
C GLU A 288 2.94 13.19 8.91
N TYR A 289 3.66 12.56 8.00
CA TYR A 289 4.92 11.87 8.27
C TYR A 289 6.00 12.46 7.37
N GLU A 290 7.02 13.04 7.96
CA GLU A 290 8.04 13.83 7.28
C GLU A 290 8.66 13.09 6.07
N TYR A 291 8.83 11.77 6.20
CA TYR A 291 9.48 10.94 5.19
C TYR A 291 8.51 10.33 4.17
N CYS A 292 7.21 10.60 4.27
CA CYS A 292 6.20 10.04 3.35
C CYS A 292 6.38 10.57 1.93
N LYS A 293 6.41 9.65 0.97
CA LYS A 293 6.54 9.93 -0.48
C LYS A 293 5.27 9.60 -1.27
N GLY A 294 4.17 9.32 -0.63
CA GLY A 294 2.92 8.96 -1.27
C GLY A 294 2.38 7.62 -0.83
N GLY A 295 1.48 7.10 -1.63
CA GLY A 295 0.82 5.82 -1.40
C GLY A 295 -0.67 5.88 -1.68
N LYS A 296 -1.37 4.79 -1.42
CA LYS A 296 -2.78 4.64 -1.76
C LYS A 296 -3.61 4.13 -0.61
N THR A 297 -4.72 4.81 -0.34
CA THR A 297 -5.76 4.36 0.58
C THR A 297 -6.82 3.53 -0.15
N GLY A 298 -7.41 2.56 0.53
CA GLY A 298 -8.58 1.85 0.05
C GLY A 298 -9.58 1.58 1.17
N PHE A 299 -10.82 1.31 0.77
CA PHE A 299 -11.90 0.88 1.65
C PHE A 299 -13.02 0.23 0.82
N THR A 300 -13.47 -0.91 1.25
CA THR A 300 -14.80 -1.49 1.00
C THR A 300 -15.25 -2.15 2.30
N ASP A 301 -16.51 -2.47 2.44
CA ASP A 301 -17.01 -3.12 3.66
C ASP A 301 -16.31 -4.48 3.90
N GLU A 302 -16.00 -5.21 2.84
CA GLU A 302 -15.35 -6.54 2.91
C GLU A 302 -13.84 -6.44 3.14
N ALA A 303 -13.19 -5.42 2.60
CA ALA A 303 -11.74 -5.21 2.78
C ALA A 303 -11.39 -4.61 4.15
N GLY A 304 -12.31 -3.85 4.73
CA GLY A 304 -11.97 -2.89 5.76
C GLY A 304 -11.07 -1.78 5.19
N CYS A 305 -10.35 -1.11 6.05
CA CYS A 305 -9.38 -0.10 5.60
C CYS A 305 -8.08 -0.74 5.12
N THR A 306 -7.63 -0.34 3.95
CA THR A 306 -6.36 -0.75 3.34
C THR A 306 -5.47 0.47 3.11
N LEU A 307 -4.15 0.28 3.21
CA LEU A 307 -3.17 1.34 3.01
C LEU A 307 -1.88 0.77 2.44
N VAL A 308 -1.36 1.42 1.42
CA VAL A 308 0.01 1.31 0.94
C VAL A 308 0.67 2.66 1.13
N THR A 309 1.87 2.70 1.70
CA THR A 309 2.62 3.95 1.90
C THR A 309 4.07 3.77 1.51
N PHE A 310 4.62 4.77 0.85
CA PHE A 310 6.03 4.91 0.49
C PHE A 310 6.70 5.90 1.43
N ALA A 311 7.88 5.57 1.92
CA ALA A 311 8.68 6.49 2.74
C ALA A 311 10.16 6.39 2.37
N GLU A 312 10.86 7.52 2.49
CA GLU A 312 12.29 7.60 2.23
C GLU A 312 12.96 8.47 3.29
N LYS A 313 13.97 7.88 3.93
CA LYS A 313 14.80 8.57 4.90
C LYS A 313 16.25 8.15 4.69
N ASP A 314 17.12 9.13 4.56
CA ASP A 314 18.53 8.95 4.24
C ASP A 314 18.69 8.12 2.94
N ASP A 315 19.33 6.96 2.99
CA ASP A 315 19.51 6.04 1.87
C ASP A 315 18.51 4.88 1.85
N MET A 316 17.53 4.85 2.77
CA MET A 316 16.52 3.79 2.86
C MET A 316 15.18 4.22 2.25
N ARG A 317 14.63 3.36 1.39
CA ARG A 317 13.31 3.51 0.78
C ARG A 317 12.42 2.37 1.24
N LEU A 318 11.44 2.66 2.07
CA LEU A 318 10.57 1.67 2.67
C LEU A 318 9.16 1.70 2.09
N ILE A 319 8.54 0.52 2.01
CA ILE A 319 7.14 0.32 1.64
C ILE A 319 6.43 -0.39 2.78
N CYS A 320 5.34 0.20 3.26
CA CYS A 320 4.46 -0.41 4.24
C CYS A 320 3.09 -0.70 3.62
N VAL A 321 2.59 -1.92 3.80
CA VAL A 321 1.23 -2.31 3.44
C VAL A 321 0.50 -2.75 4.69
N CYS A 322 -0.69 -2.16 4.94
CA CYS A 322 -1.58 -2.52 6.04
C CYS A 322 -2.96 -2.85 5.49
N PHE A 323 -3.46 -4.06 5.78
CA PHE A 323 -4.77 -4.55 5.38
C PHE A 323 -5.63 -4.94 6.58
N LYS A 324 -6.94 -5.00 6.39
CA LYS A 324 -7.90 -5.33 7.45
C LYS A 324 -7.73 -4.45 8.69
N SER A 325 -7.56 -3.16 8.47
CA SER A 325 -7.37 -2.15 9.52
C SER A 325 -8.63 -1.30 9.71
N ASP A 326 -8.57 -0.33 10.63
CA ASP A 326 -9.59 0.70 10.75
C ASP A 326 -9.14 2.05 10.14
N THR A 327 -10.04 3.02 10.14
CA THR A 327 -9.86 4.30 9.44
C THR A 327 -8.60 5.06 9.88
N ASN A 328 -8.30 5.07 11.16
CA ASN A 328 -7.20 5.85 11.72
C ASN A 328 -5.97 4.99 12.00
N GLN A 329 -6.20 3.79 12.48
CA GLN A 329 -5.15 2.92 12.97
C GLN A 329 -4.16 2.52 11.87
N ARG A 330 -4.61 2.33 10.62
CA ARG A 330 -3.72 2.05 9.48
C ARG A 330 -2.57 3.06 9.34
N PHE A 331 -2.81 4.36 9.63
CA PHE A 331 -1.78 5.40 9.55
C PHE A 331 -0.84 5.36 10.75
N ILE A 332 -1.35 5.03 11.93
CA ILE A 332 -0.58 4.88 13.17
C ILE A 332 0.34 3.66 13.07
N ASP A 333 -0.21 2.51 12.64
CA ASP A 333 0.53 1.27 12.41
C ASP A 333 1.66 1.50 11.41
N THR A 334 1.34 2.15 10.27
CA THR A 334 2.33 2.47 9.23
C THR A 334 3.45 3.36 9.76
N ARG A 335 3.14 4.40 10.54
CA ARG A 335 4.16 5.26 11.16
C ARG A 335 5.07 4.46 12.10
N ASN A 336 4.47 3.68 13.00
CA ASN A 336 5.22 2.87 13.97
C ASN A 336 6.18 1.90 13.27
N LEU A 337 5.73 1.26 12.17
CA LEU A 337 6.56 0.37 11.38
C LEU A 337 7.69 1.10 10.65
N PHE A 338 7.43 2.29 10.08
CA PHE A 338 8.48 3.10 9.46
C PHE A 338 9.52 3.57 10.48
N ASP A 339 9.09 4.14 11.60
CA ASP A 339 9.99 4.61 12.66
C ASP A 339 10.87 3.46 13.17
N TRP A 340 10.28 2.29 13.39
CA TRP A 340 11.00 1.09 13.78
C TRP A 340 11.96 0.61 12.69
N GLY A 341 11.53 0.56 11.41
CA GLY A 341 12.35 0.15 10.29
C GLY A 341 13.58 1.04 10.12
N PHE A 342 13.40 2.36 10.06
CA PHE A 342 14.51 3.31 9.96
C PHE A 342 15.44 3.32 11.19
N ALA A 343 14.90 3.05 12.38
CA ALA A 343 15.71 3.02 13.59
C ALA A 343 16.61 1.78 13.69
N ASN A 344 16.16 0.63 13.18
CA ASN A 344 16.80 -0.65 13.46
C ASN A 344 17.57 -1.28 12.31
N PHE A 345 17.36 -0.82 11.06
CA PHE A 345 17.97 -1.41 9.87
C PHE A 345 18.92 -0.46 9.17
N LYS A 346 19.82 -1.03 8.38
CA LYS A 346 20.79 -0.33 7.52
C LYS A 346 20.95 -1.05 6.20
N LYS A 347 21.27 -0.32 5.13
CA LYS A 347 21.75 -0.91 3.89
C LYS A 347 23.26 -1.17 3.96
N ILE A 348 23.67 -2.27 3.36
CA ILE A 348 25.06 -2.59 3.09
C ILE A 348 25.22 -3.08 1.67
N THR A 349 26.28 -2.63 1.00
CA THR A 349 26.67 -3.16 -0.32
C THR A 349 27.83 -4.10 -0.12
N THR A 350 27.67 -5.35 -0.56
CA THR A 350 28.70 -6.39 -0.48
C THR A 350 29.66 -6.27 -1.66
N SER A 351 30.91 -6.69 -1.48
CA SER A 351 31.83 -6.91 -2.59
C SER A 351 31.57 -8.26 -3.27
N GLY A 352 32.01 -8.43 -4.51
CA GLY A 352 31.92 -9.73 -5.21
C GLY A 352 32.65 -10.86 -4.49
N GLY A 353 33.74 -10.55 -3.74
CA GLY A 353 34.46 -11.52 -2.93
C GLY A 353 33.64 -12.07 -1.76
N ASP A 354 32.87 -11.22 -1.09
CA ASP A 354 32.00 -11.62 0.00
C ASP A 354 30.89 -12.55 -0.48
N LEU A 355 30.28 -12.23 -1.63
CA LEU A 355 29.24 -13.07 -2.25
C LEU A 355 29.77 -14.43 -2.69
N SER A 356 30.96 -14.48 -3.27
CA SER A 356 31.61 -15.74 -3.66
C SER A 356 31.83 -16.67 -2.48
N SER A 357 32.16 -16.12 -1.29
CA SER A 357 32.33 -16.90 -0.06
C SER A 357 31.01 -17.49 0.45
N LEU A 358 29.89 -16.78 0.24
CA LEU A 358 28.55 -17.24 0.62
C LEU A 358 28.03 -18.34 -0.32
N LEU A 359 28.47 -18.34 -1.60
CA LEU A 359 28.07 -19.33 -2.61
C LEU A 359 28.75 -20.69 -2.45
N THR A 360 29.83 -20.78 -1.68
CA THR A 360 30.60 -22.04 -1.48
C THR A 360 30.05 -22.94 -0.37
N SER A 361 28.94 -22.56 0.29
CA SER A 361 28.33 -23.44 1.30
C SER A 361 27.57 -24.60 0.66
N ASP A 362 27.73 -25.81 1.17
CA ASP A 362 27.17 -27.08 0.63
C ASP A 362 25.63 -27.07 0.45
N SER A 363 24.92 -26.14 1.08
CA SER A 363 23.46 -25.98 0.97
C SER A 363 23.00 -25.35 -0.36
N TYR A 364 23.92 -24.77 -1.14
CA TYR A 364 23.60 -24.02 -2.34
C TYR A 364 23.53 -24.86 -3.62
N TYR A 365 24.22 -25.99 -3.65
CA TYR A 365 24.26 -26.85 -4.83
C TYR A 365 23.14 -27.91 -4.80
N ASP A 366 21.93 -27.56 -5.21
CA ASP A 366 21.07 -28.59 -5.79
C ASP A 366 21.70 -28.96 -7.15
N SER A 367 22.45 -30.06 -7.13
CA SER A 367 23.24 -30.58 -8.23
C SER A 367 22.44 -30.77 -9.55
N ARG A 368 21.12 -30.78 -9.48
CA ARG A 368 20.22 -30.97 -10.62
C ARG A 368 20.11 -29.74 -11.53
N VAL A 369 20.25 -28.53 -10.99
CA VAL A 369 20.16 -27.29 -11.78
C VAL A 369 21.55 -26.84 -12.25
N PHE A 370 22.57 -26.94 -11.41
CA PHE A 370 23.89 -26.37 -11.68
C PHE A 370 24.84 -27.31 -12.47
N ASN A 371 24.74 -28.63 -12.27
CA ASN A 371 25.56 -29.59 -13.03
C ASN A 371 25.19 -29.70 -14.53
N GLN A 372 23.99 -29.23 -14.90
CA GLN A 372 23.55 -29.29 -16.30
C GLN A 372 24.00 -28.09 -17.14
N TYR A 373 24.42 -26.97 -16.50
CA TYR A 373 24.63 -25.70 -17.19
C TYR A 373 25.93 -24.99 -16.77
N ASN A 374 27.00 -25.45 -16.49
CA ASN A 374 28.27 -24.74 -16.21
C ASN A 374 28.09 -23.22 -15.91
N LEU A 375 27.44 -22.89 -14.80
CA LEU A 375 27.04 -21.51 -14.50
C LEU A 375 28.19 -20.75 -13.86
N ASP A 376 28.66 -19.72 -14.53
CA ASP A 376 29.53 -18.70 -13.93
C ASP A 376 28.66 -17.62 -13.27
N LEU A 377 28.53 -17.71 -11.94
CA LEU A 377 27.78 -16.76 -11.14
C LEU A 377 28.64 -15.52 -10.88
N ASN A 378 28.68 -14.61 -11.81
CA ASN A 378 29.39 -13.34 -11.64
C ASN A 378 28.53 -12.31 -10.88
N LEU A 379 28.33 -12.54 -9.58
CA LEU A 379 27.69 -11.57 -8.69
C LEU A 379 28.74 -10.53 -8.29
N ASN A 380 28.78 -9.40 -9.00
CA ASN A 380 29.79 -8.35 -8.74
C ASN A 380 29.55 -7.61 -7.42
N ALA A 381 28.30 -7.41 -7.04
CA ALA A 381 27.90 -6.80 -5.77
C ALA A 381 26.39 -7.06 -5.52
N ALA A 382 25.99 -7.09 -4.27
CA ALA A 382 24.58 -7.04 -3.87
C ALA A 382 24.38 -5.99 -2.77
N THR A 383 23.23 -5.32 -2.80
CA THR A 383 22.81 -4.45 -1.71
C THR A 383 21.79 -5.21 -0.85
N LEU A 384 22.03 -5.23 0.45
CA LEU A 384 21.22 -5.94 1.45
C LEU A 384 20.73 -4.96 2.49
N THR A 385 19.61 -5.28 3.14
CA THR A 385 19.09 -4.52 4.27
C THR A 385 19.09 -5.40 5.50
N LEU A 386 19.96 -5.09 6.45
CA LEU A 386 20.20 -5.88 7.65
C LEU A 386 19.88 -5.09 8.92
N PRO A 387 19.54 -5.76 10.03
CA PRO A 387 19.62 -5.15 11.34
C PRO A 387 20.98 -4.48 11.58
N LYS A 388 20.99 -3.34 12.28
CA LYS A 388 22.21 -2.53 12.47
C LYS A 388 23.37 -3.29 13.09
N ASP A 389 23.05 -4.28 13.95
CA ASP A 389 24.03 -5.11 14.67
C ASP A 389 24.48 -6.35 13.87
N MET A 390 23.91 -6.60 12.69
CA MET A 390 24.28 -7.71 11.81
C MET A 390 25.26 -7.29 10.71
N SER A 391 25.98 -8.28 10.19
CA SER A 391 26.97 -8.14 9.13
C SER A 391 26.69 -9.10 7.96
N VAL A 392 27.43 -8.96 6.86
CA VAL A 392 27.33 -9.87 5.69
C VAL A 392 27.64 -11.33 6.08
N GLY A 393 28.51 -11.55 7.08
CA GLY A 393 28.84 -12.90 7.56
C GLY A 393 27.67 -13.67 8.17
N ASP A 394 26.57 -12.97 8.51
CA ASP A 394 25.34 -13.58 9.03
C ASP A 394 24.36 -14.01 7.92
N VAL A 395 24.68 -13.71 6.65
CA VAL A 395 23.79 -13.91 5.50
C VAL A 395 24.02 -15.26 4.85
N LYS A 396 22.93 -15.91 4.43
CA LYS A 396 22.93 -17.09 3.56
C LYS A 396 22.23 -16.75 2.25
N ILE A 397 22.53 -17.49 1.20
CA ILE A 397 21.88 -17.36 -0.10
C ILE A 397 21.07 -18.62 -0.36
N ASP A 398 19.77 -18.43 -0.64
CA ASP A 398 18.84 -19.50 -0.96
C ASP A 398 18.21 -19.26 -2.34
N LEU A 399 18.05 -20.34 -3.11
CA LEU A 399 17.29 -20.30 -4.36
C LEU A 399 15.79 -20.30 -4.02
N ASP A 400 15.05 -19.39 -4.62
CA ASP A 400 13.59 -19.39 -4.48
C ASP A 400 12.98 -20.50 -5.36
N ASN A 401 12.70 -21.64 -4.73
CA ASN A 401 12.14 -22.81 -5.40
C ASN A 401 10.68 -22.63 -5.86
N ASN A 402 10.00 -21.60 -5.41
CA ASN A 402 8.64 -21.26 -5.85
C ASN A 402 8.63 -20.40 -7.11
N TYR A 403 9.80 -19.91 -7.52
CA TYR A 403 9.94 -19.16 -8.76
C TYR A 403 10.00 -20.10 -9.95
N ASN A 404 8.93 -20.10 -10.77
CA ASN A 404 8.91 -20.86 -12.01
C ASN A 404 9.49 -19.97 -13.13
N PRO A 405 10.70 -20.24 -13.62
CA PRO A 405 11.32 -19.41 -14.64
C PRO A 405 10.50 -19.50 -15.94
N THR A 406 9.88 -18.40 -16.31
CA THR A 406 9.31 -18.28 -17.67
C THR A 406 10.45 -18.14 -18.65
N SER A 407 10.62 -19.12 -19.52
CA SER A 407 11.61 -19.05 -20.60
C SER A 407 11.13 -18.06 -21.66
N ASN A 408 11.61 -16.83 -21.64
CA ASN A 408 11.58 -15.98 -22.81
C ASN A 408 12.94 -16.16 -23.54
N ASN A 409 12.93 -16.79 -24.70
CA ASN A 409 14.07 -16.93 -25.61
C ASN A 409 15.33 -17.61 -25.03
N GLY A 410 15.17 -18.67 -24.23
CA GLY A 410 16.31 -19.45 -23.74
C GLY A 410 17.04 -18.83 -22.53
N ILE A 411 16.57 -17.72 -21.97
CA ILE A 411 17.10 -17.09 -20.77
C ILE A 411 16.25 -17.53 -19.59
N TYR A 412 16.85 -18.31 -18.68
CA TYR A 412 16.19 -18.67 -17.42
C TYR A 412 16.51 -17.62 -16.39
N THR A 413 15.47 -17.12 -15.68
CA THR A 413 15.63 -16.24 -14.52
C THR A 413 15.32 -17.05 -13.29
N ALA A 414 16.26 -17.16 -12.38
CA ALA A 414 16.01 -17.67 -11.03
C ALA A 414 16.01 -16.49 -10.05
N LYS A 415 15.22 -16.57 -8.99
CA LYS A 415 15.23 -15.60 -7.91
C LYS A 415 16.09 -16.13 -6.78
N LEU A 416 17.05 -15.32 -6.33
CA LEU A 416 17.85 -15.57 -5.16
C LEU A 416 17.31 -14.76 -3.99
N ASN A 417 17.10 -15.41 -2.85
CA ASN A 417 16.83 -14.76 -1.59
C ASN A 417 18.10 -14.75 -0.75
N PHE A 418 18.49 -13.57 -0.28
CA PHE A 418 19.51 -13.43 0.76
C PHE A 418 18.77 -13.49 2.10
N THR A 419 19.16 -14.39 2.98
CA THR A 419 18.48 -14.62 4.25
C THR A 419 19.45 -14.45 5.43
N ALA A 420 18.98 -13.83 6.50
CA ALA A 420 19.68 -13.78 7.78
C ALA A 420 18.69 -14.13 8.88
N LYS A 421 19.03 -15.11 9.74
CA LYS A 421 18.13 -15.57 10.82
C LYS A 421 16.71 -15.91 10.32
N ASN A 422 16.61 -16.55 9.15
CA ASN A 422 15.37 -16.93 8.46
C ASN A 422 14.54 -15.76 7.89
N ASN A 423 15.04 -14.53 7.96
CA ASN A 423 14.37 -13.37 7.34
C ASN A 423 15.02 -13.05 5.99
N VAL A 424 14.23 -12.65 5.00
CA VAL A 424 14.73 -12.18 3.70
C VAL A 424 15.32 -10.77 3.86
N VAL A 425 16.62 -10.64 3.64
CA VAL A 425 17.37 -9.38 3.77
C VAL A 425 17.78 -8.77 2.44
N GLY A 426 17.42 -9.43 1.35
CA GLY A 426 17.61 -8.97 -0.01
C GLY A 426 17.14 -10.00 -1.02
N MET A 427 16.87 -9.53 -2.24
CA MET A 427 16.45 -10.38 -3.36
C MET A 427 17.25 -9.98 -4.59
N ALA A 428 17.65 -10.95 -5.40
CA ALA A 428 18.27 -10.73 -6.70
C ALA A 428 17.69 -11.66 -7.76
N ALA A 429 17.61 -11.17 -9.00
CA ALA A 429 17.30 -12.00 -10.14
C ALA A 429 18.60 -12.56 -10.73
N LEU A 430 18.66 -13.86 -10.90
CA LEU A 430 19.76 -14.53 -11.57
C LEU A 430 19.37 -14.81 -13.02
N ARG A 431 20.12 -14.26 -13.96
CA ARG A 431 19.94 -14.53 -15.38
C ARG A 431 20.82 -15.72 -15.77
N ILE A 432 20.21 -16.78 -16.23
CA ILE A 432 20.92 -17.99 -16.67
C ILE A 432 20.89 -18.03 -18.20
N SER A 433 22.06 -17.92 -18.85
CA SER A 433 22.17 -18.08 -20.29
C SER A 433 22.54 -19.55 -20.60
N THR A 434 21.87 -20.15 -21.55
CA THR A 434 22.25 -21.50 -22.02
C THR A 434 23.53 -21.44 -22.87
N PRO A 435 24.29 -22.55 -23.03
CA PRO A 435 25.43 -22.58 -23.93
C PRO A 435 25.10 -22.19 -25.38
N ALA A 436 23.86 -22.41 -25.83
CA ALA A 436 23.38 -21.98 -27.14
C ALA A 436 23.26 -20.43 -27.24
N ASP A 437 22.88 -19.76 -26.18
CA ASP A 437 22.77 -18.30 -26.15
C ASP A 437 24.16 -17.64 -26.14
N LEU A 438 25.12 -18.25 -25.44
CA LEU A 438 26.51 -17.80 -25.43
C LEU A 438 27.16 -17.96 -26.81
N ALA A 439 26.84 -19.05 -27.53
CA ALA A 439 27.32 -19.25 -28.88
C ALA A 439 26.71 -18.27 -29.90
N ALA A 440 25.45 -17.88 -29.72
CA ALA A 440 24.78 -16.87 -30.56
C ALA A 440 25.34 -15.45 -30.33
N SER A 441 25.72 -15.11 -29.10
CA SER A 441 26.29 -13.79 -28.76
C SER A 441 27.75 -13.63 -29.21
N SER A 442 28.49 -14.74 -29.44
CA SER A 442 29.86 -14.71 -29.96
C SER A 442 29.96 -14.52 -31.49
N ASN A 443 28.83 -14.57 -32.20
CA ASN A 443 28.73 -14.40 -33.64
C ASN A 443 28.12 -13.04 -34.09
N LEU A 444 28.06 -12.07 -33.22
CA LEU A 444 27.74 -10.67 -33.60
C LEU A 444 29.04 -9.95 -33.98
N PRO A 445 29.08 -9.29 -35.16
CA PRO A 445 30.27 -8.64 -35.69
C PRO A 445 30.74 -7.45 -34.88
#